data_63e696b8270cbf16e1692dd6b7f7d6f7
#
_entry.id   63e696b8270cbf16e1692dd6b7f7d6f7
#
_cell.length_a   1.000
_cell.length_b   1.000
_cell.length_c   1.000
_cell.angle_alpha   90.00
_cell.angle_beta   90.00
_cell.angle_gamma   90.00
#
_symmetry.space_group_name_H-M   'P 1'
#
loop_
_entity.id
_entity.type
_entity.pdbx_description
1 polymer ?
#
loop_
_entity_poly.entity_id
_entity_poly.type
_entity_poly.pdbx_seq_one_letter_code
_entity_poly.pdbx_strand_id
1 'polypeptide(L)'
;SGLLDRVRASETSLEEAERRTLAFVMDHCRPKQSPLCGNSVHTDRAFLRRGMSRLHDFLHYRNVDVSTVKELVKRWYPTRYDPPTKSGRHEALADIRESIRELAYYRETFFVTP
;
A
#
# COMPACT_ATOMS: atom_id res chain seq x y z
N SER A 1 -6.36 18.19 8.39
CA SER A 1 -5.86 18.14 7.03
C SER A 1 -6.96 18.39 6.02
N GLY A 2 -6.61 18.75 4.79
CA GLY A 2 -7.57 18.96 3.71
C GLY A 2 -8.14 17.68 3.10
N LEU A 3 -7.70 16.51 3.55
CA LEU A 3 -8.12 15.25 2.94
C LEU A 3 -9.63 15.02 3.06
N LEU A 4 -10.18 15.18 4.25
CA LEU A 4 -11.61 14.97 4.48
C LEU A 4 -12.47 15.92 3.64
N ASP A 5 -12.04 17.18 3.54
CA ASP A 5 -12.75 18.16 2.71
C ASP A 5 -12.70 17.79 1.23
N ARG A 6 -11.57 17.29 0.75
CA ARG A 6 -11.44 16.81 -0.64
C ARG A 6 -12.31 15.59 -0.91
N VAL A 7 -12.40 14.67 0.04
CA VAL A 7 -13.29 13.50 -0.08
C VAL A 7 -14.74 13.93 -0.17
N ARG A 8 -15.17 14.87 0.69
CA ARG A 8 -16.55 15.39 0.67
C ARG A 8 -16.88 16.14 -0.61
N ALA A 9 -15.91 16.86 -1.18
CA ALA A 9 -16.08 17.62 -2.41
C ALA A 9 -16.03 16.75 -3.67
N SER A 10 -15.56 15.50 -3.57
CA SER A 10 -15.44 14.61 -4.71
C SER A 10 -16.81 14.19 -5.24
N GLU A 11 -16.97 14.25 -6.55
CA GLU A 11 -18.17 13.76 -7.25
C GLU A 11 -18.04 12.30 -7.67
N THR A 12 -16.86 11.68 -7.46
CA THR A 12 -16.63 10.28 -7.80
C THR A 12 -17.25 9.39 -6.74
N SER A 13 -18.15 8.50 -7.15
CA SER A 13 -18.73 7.49 -6.25
C SER A 13 -17.69 6.40 -5.92
N LEU A 14 -17.94 5.67 -4.84
CA LEU A 14 -17.12 4.51 -4.47
C LEU A 14 -17.12 3.45 -5.59
N GLU A 15 -18.27 3.21 -6.19
CA GLU A 15 -18.41 2.27 -7.29
C GLU A 15 -17.59 2.69 -8.51
N GLU A 16 -17.63 3.97 -8.86
CA GLU A 16 -16.82 4.50 -9.96
C GLU A 16 -15.33 4.45 -9.65
N ALA A 17 -14.94 4.74 -8.41
CA ALA A 17 -13.56 4.62 -7.98
C ALA A 17 -13.06 3.18 -8.09
N GLU A 18 -13.87 2.20 -7.69
CA GLU A 18 -13.54 0.78 -7.84
C GLU A 18 -13.37 0.43 -9.31
N ARG A 19 -14.30 0.85 -10.16
CA ARG A 19 -14.27 0.54 -11.60
C ARG A 19 -12.98 1.07 -12.23
N ARG A 20 -12.64 2.31 -11.98
CA ARG A 20 -11.42 2.93 -12.52
C ARG A 20 -10.16 2.26 -11.99
N THR A 21 -10.12 1.99 -10.71
CA THR A 21 -8.97 1.34 -10.07
C THR A 21 -8.79 -0.08 -10.58
N LEU A 22 -9.88 -0.83 -10.68
CA LEU A 22 -9.83 -2.20 -11.21
C LEU A 22 -9.36 -2.23 -12.66
N ALA A 23 -9.85 -1.31 -13.50
CA ALA A 23 -9.42 -1.21 -14.88
C ALA A 23 -7.91 -0.94 -14.98
N PHE A 24 -7.40 -0.02 -14.17
CA PHE A 24 -5.97 0.26 -14.11
C PHE A 24 -5.17 -0.98 -13.67
N VAL A 25 -5.61 -1.65 -12.62
CA VAL A 25 -4.92 -2.83 -12.09
C VAL A 25 -4.93 -3.96 -13.12
N MET A 26 -6.03 -4.15 -13.84
CA MET A 26 -6.14 -5.18 -14.88
C MET A 26 -5.18 -4.94 -16.06
N ASP A 27 -4.78 -3.71 -16.31
CA ASP A 27 -3.78 -3.39 -17.34
C ASP A 27 -2.37 -3.83 -16.95
N HIS A 28 -2.11 -4.03 -15.66
CA HIS A 28 -0.78 -4.31 -15.13
C HIS A 28 -0.65 -5.67 -14.44
N CYS A 29 -1.75 -6.27 -14.05
CA CYS A 29 -1.76 -7.48 -13.22
C CYS A 29 -2.73 -8.50 -13.80
N ARG A 30 -2.47 -9.78 -13.50
CA ARG A 30 -3.38 -10.89 -13.83
C ARG A 30 -4.27 -11.21 -12.64
N PRO A 31 -5.47 -11.78 -12.88
CA PRO A 31 -6.37 -12.16 -11.79
C PRO A 31 -5.67 -13.09 -10.78
N LYS A 32 -5.83 -12.78 -9.50
CA LYS A 32 -5.35 -13.61 -8.37
C LYS A 32 -3.83 -13.77 -8.27
N GLN A 33 -3.04 -12.95 -8.98
CA GLN A 33 -1.59 -13.08 -8.98
C GLN A 33 -0.87 -12.08 -8.09
N SER A 34 -1.37 -10.85 -7.97
CA SER A 34 -0.68 -9.77 -7.27
C SER A 34 -1.22 -9.57 -5.87
N PRO A 35 -0.36 -9.73 -4.83
CA PRO A 35 -0.74 -9.37 -3.47
C PRO A 35 -0.94 -7.88 -3.31
N LEU A 36 -1.70 -7.48 -2.30
CA LEU A 36 -1.77 -6.09 -1.88
C LEU A 36 -0.51 -5.74 -1.10
N CYS A 37 0.18 -4.67 -1.51
CA CYS A 37 1.42 -4.23 -0.88
C CYS A 37 1.29 -2.81 -0.34
N GLY A 38 1.86 -2.56 0.84
CA GLY A 38 1.90 -1.24 1.46
C GLY A 38 2.15 -1.34 2.95
N ASN A 39 2.01 -0.21 3.65
CA ASN A 39 2.15 -0.17 5.10
C ASN A 39 0.81 -0.47 5.77
N SER A 40 0.80 -1.43 6.69
CA SER A 40 -0.39 -1.82 7.46
C SER A 40 -1.59 -2.15 6.55
N VAL A 41 -1.34 -2.92 5.52
CA VAL A 41 -2.33 -3.19 4.44
C VAL A 41 -3.53 -4.00 4.90
N HIS A 42 -3.50 -4.60 6.09
CA HIS A 42 -4.67 -5.26 6.64
C HIS A 42 -5.86 -4.31 6.77
N THR A 43 -5.60 -3.03 7.06
CA THR A 43 -6.62 -1.98 7.13
C THR A 43 -7.20 -1.72 5.73
N ASP A 44 -6.33 -1.55 4.74
CA ASP A 44 -6.76 -1.37 3.35
C ASP A 44 -7.54 -2.58 2.85
N ARG A 45 -7.07 -3.77 3.18
CA ARG A 45 -7.72 -5.03 2.79
C ARG A 45 -9.14 -5.11 3.36
N ALA A 46 -9.32 -4.74 4.62
CA ALA A 46 -10.64 -4.73 5.26
C ALA A 46 -11.59 -3.75 4.57
N PHE A 47 -11.08 -2.56 4.22
CA PHE A 47 -11.87 -1.56 3.48
C PHE A 47 -12.28 -2.09 2.09
N LEU A 48 -11.33 -2.66 1.35
CA LEU A 48 -11.61 -3.21 0.02
C LEU A 48 -12.66 -4.32 0.08
N ARG A 49 -12.55 -5.20 1.06
CA ARG A 49 -13.50 -6.31 1.21
C ARG A 49 -14.93 -5.80 1.41
N ARG A 50 -15.09 -4.69 2.13
CA ARG A 50 -16.42 -4.10 2.39
C ARG A 50 -16.92 -3.23 1.25
N GLY A 51 -16.06 -2.37 0.71
CA GLY A 51 -16.48 -1.30 -0.19
C GLY A 51 -16.14 -1.52 -1.65
N MET A 52 -15.16 -2.37 -1.94
CA MET A 52 -14.68 -2.63 -3.31
C MET A 52 -14.42 -4.11 -3.51
N SER A 53 -15.46 -4.92 -3.39
CA SER A 53 -15.33 -6.38 -3.40
C SER A 53 -14.77 -6.93 -4.71
N ARG A 54 -15.09 -6.34 -5.85
CA ARG A 54 -14.56 -6.78 -7.14
C ARG A 54 -13.05 -6.55 -7.24
N LEU A 55 -12.57 -5.40 -6.81
CA LEU A 55 -11.15 -5.13 -6.74
C LEU A 55 -10.46 -6.07 -5.75
N HIS A 56 -11.06 -6.24 -4.58
CA HIS A 56 -10.54 -7.17 -3.57
C HIS A 56 -10.40 -8.58 -4.12
N ASP A 57 -11.43 -9.08 -4.79
CA ASP A 57 -11.44 -10.44 -5.32
C ASP A 57 -10.48 -10.65 -6.49
N PHE A 58 -10.11 -9.58 -7.19
CA PHE A 58 -9.13 -9.65 -8.27
C PHE A 58 -7.71 -9.88 -7.75
N LEU A 59 -7.39 -9.41 -6.55
CA LEU A 59 -6.07 -9.52 -5.96
C LEU A 59 -5.79 -10.92 -5.41
N HIS A 60 -4.50 -11.26 -5.30
CA HIS A 60 -4.09 -12.44 -4.55
C HIS A 60 -4.44 -12.25 -3.07
N TYR A 61 -4.76 -13.33 -2.37
CA TYR A 61 -5.22 -13.24 -0.98
C TYR A 61 -4.12 -12.84 0.02
N ARG A 62 -2.86 -12.97 -0.35
CA ARG A 62 -1.74 -12.62 0.53
C ARG A 62 -1.42 -11.13 0.46
N ASN A 63 -0.80 -10.64 1.54
CA ASN A 63 -0.32 -9.27 1.63
C ASN A 63 1.21 -9.24 1.64
N VAL A 64 1.77 -8.17 1.07
CA VAL A 64 3.17 -7.79 1.31
C VAL A 64 3.13 -6.52 2.16
N ASP A 65 3.32 -6.67 3.46
CA ASP A 65 3.17 -5.57 4.40
C ASP A 65 4.53 -4.99 4.78
N VAL A 66 4.80 -3.78 4.32
CA VAL A 66 6.06 -3.07 4.57
C VAL A 66 6.25 -2.83 6.08
N SER A 67 5.15 -2.60 6.81
CA SER A 67 5.22 -2.42 8.26
C SER A 67 5.64 -3.69 8.99
N THR A 68 5.34 -4.87 8.46
CA THR A 68 5.84 -6.14 9.00
C THR A 68 7.36 -6.22 8.85
N VAL A 69 7.88 -5.88 7.69
CA VAL A 69 9.34 -5.84 7.46
C VAL A 69 10.00 -4.84 8.40
N LYS A 70 9.40 -3.66 8.55
CA LYS A 70 9.87 -2.64 9.50
C LYS A 70 9.98 -3.19 10.91
N GLU A 71 8.96 -3.91 11.38
CA GLU A 71 8.97 -4.49 12.74
C GLU A 71 10.12 -5.47 12.92
N LEU A 72 10.38 -6.32 11.92
CA LEU A 72 11.48 -7.28 11.98
C LEU A 72 12.83 -6.58 11.97
N VAL A 73 13.00 -5.59 11.11
CA VAL A 73 14.24 -4.82 11.03
C VAL A 73 14.54 -4.12 12.35
N LYS A 74 13.54 -3.47 12.95
CA LYS A 74 13.70 -2.78 14.24
C LYS A 74 14.07 -3.75 15.37
N ARG A 75 13.53 -4.96 15.34
CA ARG A 75 13.78 -5.96 16.38
C ARG A 75 15.13 -6.65 16.19
N TRP A 76 15.53 -6.91 14.96
CA TRP A 76 16.74 -7.67 14.65
C TRP A 76 17.96 -6.78 14.42
N TYR A 77 17.77 -5.55 13.96
CA TYR A 77 18.86 -4.62 13.61
C TYR A 77 18.61 -3.23 14.17
N PRO A 78 18.41 -3.08 15.50
CA PRO A 78 17.98 -1.80 16.07
C PRO A 78 18.97 -0.66 15.87
N THR A 79 20.26 -0.95 15.79
CA THR A 79 21.30 0.09 15.61
C THR A 79 21.54 0.51 14.16
N ARG A 80 21.07 -0.30 13.20
CA ARG A 80 21.23 -0.04 11.76
C ARG A 80 19.99 0.55 11.12
N TYR A 81 18.89 0.61 11.85
CA TYR A 81 17.62 1.10 11.34
C TYR A 81 17.67 2.63 11.19
N ASP A 82 17.69 3.11 9.95
CA ASP A 82 17.73 4.52 9.59
C ASP A 82 16.96 4.73 8.28
N PRO A 83 15.62 4.69 8.33
CA PRO A 83 14.80 4.77 7.14
C PRO A 83 14.74 6.18 6.56
N PRO A 84 14.36 6.32 5.26
CA PRO A 84 14.14 7.62 4.66
C PRO A 84 13.04 8.40 5.39
N THR A 85 13.18 9.71 5.44
CA THR A 85 12.20 10.60 6.06
C THR A 85 10.92 10.65 5.22
N LYS A 86 9.78 10.58 5.90
CA LYS A 86 8.46 10.70 5.25
C LYS A 86 7.95 12.13 5.33
N SER A 87 7.23 12.56 4.29
CA SER A 87 6.72 13.93 4.19
C SER A 87 5.55 14.22 5.14
N GLY A 88 4.78 13.18 5.51
CA GLY A 88 3.61 13.34 6.34
C GLY A 88 2.44 14.05 5.66
N ARG A 89 2.42 14.12 4.34
CA ARG A 89 1.40 14.84 3.59
C ARG A 89 0.01 14.20 3.64
N HIS A 90 -0.08 12.91 3.95
CA HIS A 90 -1.34 12.16 3.95
C HIS A 90 -2.07 12.17 2.61
N GLU A 91 -1.33 12.32 1.52
CA GLU A 91 -1.84 12.19 0.17
C GLU A 91 -1.56 10.77 -0.32
N ALA A 92 -2.57 10.12 -0.93
CA ALA A 92 -2.49 8.72 -1.30
C ALA A 92 -1.27 8.39 -2.17
N LEU A 93 -1.02 9.18 -3.21
CA LEU A 93 0.11 8.93 -4.10
C LEU A 93 1.46 9.14 -3.39
N ALA A 94 1.58 10.18 -2.57
CA ALA A 94 2.79 10.42 -1.79
C ALA A 94 3.04 9.29 -0.80
N ASP A 95 2.00 8.81 -0.13
CA ASP A 95 2.10 7.70 0.82
C ASP A 95 2.52 6.39 0.13
N ILE A 96 1.98 6.11 -1.05
CA ILE A 96 2.37 4.94 -1.85
C ILE A 96 3.85 5.01 -2.23
N ARG A 97 4.31 6.16 -2.70
CA ARG A 97 5.71 6.35 -3.08
C ARG A 97 6.64 6.22 -1.89
N GLU A 98 6.24 6.71 -0.73
CA GLU A 98 7.01 6.56 0.50
C GLU A 98 7.09 5.11 0.95
N SER A 99 6.00 4.35 0.84
CA SER A 99 5.99 2.91 1.13
C SER A 99 6.94 2.15 0.20
N ILE A 100 6.95 2.48 -1.08
CA ILE A 100 7.86 1.86 -2.05
C ILE A 100 9.31 2.16 -1.69
N ARG A 101 9.64 3.42 -1.37
CA ARG A 101 10.99 3.80 -0.95
C ARG A 101 11.41 3.12 0.34
N GLU A 102 10.50 3.00 1.28
CA GLU A 102 10.77 2.30 2.54
C GLU A 102 11.10 0.83 2.30
N LEU A 103 10.31 0.15 1.49
CA LEU A 103 10.57 -1.26 1.15
C LEU A 103 11.88 -1.42 0.39
N ALA A 104 12.18 -0.53 -0.54
CA ALA A 104 13.45 -0.54 -1.27
C ALA A 104 14.64 -0.36 -0.31
N TYR A 105 14.50 0.53 0.67
CA TYR A 105 15.52 0.72 1.71
C TYR A 105 15.79 -0.57 2.47
N TYR A 106 14.75 -1.27 2.92
CA TYR A 106 14.92 -2.54 3.63
C TYR A 106 15.57 -3.59 2.75
N ARG A 107 15.14 -3.70 1.49
CA ARG A 107 15.70 -4.67 0.55
C ARG A 107 17.19 -4.43 0.32
N GLU A 108 17.59 -3.20 0.11
CA GLU A 108 18.98 -2.84 -0.18
C GLU A 108 19.90 -2.96 1.03
N THR A 109 19.35 -2.71 2.23
CA THR A 109 20.16 -2.59 3.45
C THR A 109 20.22 -3.90 4.25
N PHE A 110 19.13 -4.66 4.29
CA PHE A 110 18.99 -5.79 5.22
C PHE A 110 18.80 -7.15 4.57
N PHE A 111 18.42 -7.21 3.31
CA PHE A 111 18.23 -8.49 2.62
C PHE A 111 19.49 -8.84 1.83
N VAL A 112 19.82 -10.15 1.81
CA VAL A 112 20.96 -10.62 1.01
C VAL A 112 20.65 -10.50 -0.48
N THR A 113 21.65 -10.18 -1.27
CA THR A 113 21.50 -10.11 -2.72
C THR A 113 21.30 -11.53 -3.28
N PRO A 114 20.26 -11.74 -4.10
CA PRO A 114 20.01 -13.05 -4.68
C PRO A 114 21.10 -13.52 -5.64
#